data_aead59679fe772d7fb37a101a636695b
#
_entry.id   aead59679fe772d7fb37a101a636695b
#
_cell.length_a   1.000
_cell.length_b   1.000
_cell.length_c   1.000
_cell.angle_alpha   90.00
_cell.angle_beta   90.00
_cell.angle_gamma   90.00
#
_symmetry.space_group_name_H-M   'P 1'
#
loop_
_entity.id
_entity.type
_entity.pdbx_description
1 polymer ?
#
loop_
_entity_poly.entity_id
_entity_poly.type
_entity_poly.pdbx_seq_one_letter_code
_entity_poly.pdbx_strand_id
1 'polypeptide(L)'
;EFMPPPRPQDGAPPTTPVAAPPYAPAAPPYEPQQPPVAPPFVPDPMLAGPPEGGVEPFAPPSEAWRRVSPKLTTVKRISSSIWSFIVFVPAALILWFVVPPEEPVRWAGPAWLALGVAWWVWRWFRAKRLVASYGWARRDKDLCIVGGLWFRNLEVVPFGRMQVVKVSSGPLLRAYGLANVELVTAAAATNGIIPGLPADEAKALRDLIIELSDAEGSGL
;
A
#
# COMPACT_ATOMS: atom_id res chain seq x y z
N GLU A 1 36.06 43.82 33.27
CA GLU A 1 35.80 43.80 34.74
C GLU A 1 35.45 42.36 35.11
N PHE A 2 36.45 41.69 35.73
CA PHE A 2 36.37 40.27 36.06
C PHE A 2 35.83 40.13 37.48
N MET A 3 34.59 39.66 37.64
CA MET A 3 33.98 39.46 38.96
C MET A 3 34.36 38.04 39.47
N PRO A 4 35.03 37.91 40.59
CA PRO A 4 35.42 36.62 41.16
C PRO A 4 34.20 35.88 41.74
N PRO A 5 34.21 34.55 41.78
CA PRO A 5 33.10 33.74 42.31
C PRO A 5 32.94 33.89 43.82
N PRO A 6 31.72 33.80 44.36
CA PRO A 6 31.45 33.91 45.79
C PRO A 6 32.09 32.76 46.58
N ARG A 7 32.62 33.10 47.79
CA ARG A 7 33.21 32.15 48.75
C ARG A 7 32.12 31.17 49.31
N PRO A 8 32.49 29.94 49.64
CA PRO A 8 31.58 29.03 50.32
C PRO A 8 31.26 29.59 51.72
N GLN A 9 30.00 29.57 52.09
CA GLN A 9 29.55 29.90 53.46
C GLN A 9 29.83 28.69 54.35
N ASP A 10 30.72 28.85 55.29
CA ASP A 10 30.93 27.95 56.42
C ASP A 10 29.72 28.04 57.35
N GLY A 11 28.93 27.03 57.45
CA GLY A 11 27.75 26.95 58.31
C GLY A 11 26.86 25.74 58.09
N ALA A 12 27.45 24.57 57.87
CA ALA A 12 26.65 23.33 57.92
C ALA A 12 26.53 22.88 59.42
N PRO A 13 25.30 22.64 59.90
CA PRO A 13 25.13 22.08 61.24
C PRO A 13 25.68 20.63 61.29
N PRO A 14 26.14 20.16 62.46
CA PRO A 14 26.72 18.84 62.62
C PRO A 14 25.68 17.78 62.34
N THR A 15 25.94 16.96 61.32
CA THR A 15 25.14 15.78 61.01
C THR A 15 25.31 14.76 62.10
N THR A 16 24.32 14.58 62.94
CA THR A 16 24.18 13.42 63.84
C THR A 16 24.23 12.14 63.01
N PRO A 17 25.05 11.15 63.45
CA PRO A 17 25.04 9.86 62.73
C PRO A 17 23.69 9.18 62.91
N VAL A 18 22.97 9.05 61.79
CA VAL A 18 21.74 8.23 61.75
C VAL A 18 22.15 6.79 61.98
N ALA A 19 21.64 6.20 63.07
CA ALA A 19 21.84 4.78 63.37
C ALA A 19 21.39 3.91 62.20
N ALA A 20 22.25 3.01 61.72
CA ALA A 20 21.92 2.07 60.67
C ALA A 20 20.68 1.26 61.09
N PRO A 21 19.72 1.06 60.15
CA PRO A 21 18.55 0.21 60.44
C PRO A 21 18.97 -1.20 60.78
N PRO A 22 18.26 -1.88 61.70
CA PRO A 22 18.57 -3.25 62.08
C PRO A 22 18.55 -4.17 60.86
N TYR A 23 19.55 -5.01 60.81
CA TYR A 23 19.84 -5.98 59.77
C TYR A 23 18.54 -6.64 59.24
N ALA A 24 18.18 -6.34 58.00
CA ALA A 24 17.14 -7.06 57.32
C ALA A 24 17.59 -8.51 57.11
N PRO A 25 16.74 -9.51 57.38
CA PRO A 25 17.11 -10.90 57.13
C PRO A 25 17.53 -11.07 55.69
N ALA A 26 18.66 -11.77 55.47
CA ALA A 26 19.19 -12.03 54.13
C ALA A 26 18.09 -12.63 53.24
N ALA A 27 17.90 -12.03 52.08
CA ALA A 27 17.00 -12.58 51.08
C ALA A 27 17.37 -14.02 50.77
N PRO A 28 16.40 -14.90 50.61
CA PRO A 28 16.68 -16.29 50.23
C PRO A 28 17.51 -16.34 48.94
N PRO A 29 18.37 -17.35 48.79
CA PRO A 29 19.17 -17.48 47.57
C PRO A 29 18.30 -17.40 46.33
N TYR A 30 18.68 -16.60 45.37
CA TYR A 30 18.01 -16.51 44.10
C TYR A 30 18.07 -17.84 43.38
N GLU A 31 16.98 -18.57 43.41
CA GLU A 31 16.82 -19.77 42.59
C GLU A 31 16.51 -19.32 41.16
N PRO A 32 17.36 -19.65 40.17
CA PRO A 32 17.11 -19.27 38.81
C PRO A 32 15.76 -19.86 38.36
N GLN A 33 14.73 -19.03 38.31
CA GLN A 33 13.47 -19.44 37.70
C GLN A 33 13.76 -19.82 36.26
N GLN A 34 13.57 -21.06 35.90
CA GLN A 34 13.61 -21.50 34.53
C GLN A 34 12.63 -20.58 33.74
N PRO A 35 13.07 -19.99 32.62
CA PRO A 35 12.15 -19.22 31.81
C PRO A 35 10.95 -20.10 31.52
N PRO A 36 9.72 -19.53 31.58
CA PRO A 36 8.52 -20.29 31.28
C PRO A 36 8.73 -20.94 29.90
N VAL A 37 8.61 -22.28 29.89
CA VAL A 37 8.69 -23.05 28.65
C VAL A 37 7.64 -22.46 27.74
N ALA A 38 8.07 -21.79 26.66
CA ALA A 38 7.15 -21.27 25.67
C ALA A 38 6.20 -22.40 25.28
N PRO A 39 4.89 -22.17 25.25
CA PRO A 39 3.96 -23.21 24.81
C PRO A 39 4.44 -23.70 23.44
N PRO A 40 4.33 -25.00 23.14
CA PRO A 40 4.73 -25.52 21.84
C PRO A 40 4.10 -24.65 20.77
N PHE A 41 4.93 -24.18 19.83
CA PHE A 41 4.48 -23.40 18.67
C PHE A 41 3.40 -24.23 17.96
N VAL A 42 2.16 -23.92 18.23
CA VAL A 42 1.04 -24.39 17.42
C VAL A 42 1.01 -23.45 16.22
N PRO A 43 1.35 -23.92 15.00
CA PRO A 43 1.22 -23.10 13.83
C PRO A 43 -0.22 -22.58 13.81
N ASP A 44 -0.35 -21.26 13.77
CA ASP A 44 -1.67 -20.64 13.57
C ASP A 44 -2.36 -21.38 12.43
N PRO A 45 -3.61 -21.84 12.56
CA PRO A 45 -4.34 -22.48 11.45
C PRO A 45 -4.35 -21.62 10.18
N MET A 46 -4.12 -20.31 10.30
CA MET A 46 -3.88 -19.38 9.20
C MET A 46 -2.51 -19.55 8.52
N LEU A 47 -1.52 -20.13 9.21
CA LEU A 47 -0.19 -20.46 8.67
C LEU A 47 -0.07 -21.93 8.30
N ALA A 48 -1.02 -22.77 8.70
CA ALA A 48 -1.20 -24.10 8.13
C ALA A 48 -1.45 -23.88 6.64
N GLY A 49 -0.47 -24.30 5.82
CA GLY A 49 -0.49 -24.10 4.38
C GLY A 49 -1.84 -24.48 3.78
N PRO A 50 -2.17 -23.92 2.62
CA PRO A 50 -3.43 -24.21 1.95
C PRO A 50 -3.63 -25.72 1.85
N PRO A 51 -4.87 -26.22 1.98
CA PRO A 51 -5.15 -27.62 1.72
C PRO A 51 -4.57 -27.97 0.33
N GLU A 52 -3.94 -29.12 0.23
CA GLU A 52 -3.24 -29.63 -0.94
C GLU A 52 -4.14 -29.66 -2.17
N GLY A 53 -4.36 -28.53 -2.76
CA GLY A 53 -5.22 -28.27 -3.92
C GLY A 53 -4.94 -26.90 -4.45
N GLY A 54 -3.70 -26.67 -4.96
CA GLY A 54 -3.39 -25.61 -5.90
C GLY A 54 -3.86 -24.20 -5.56
N VAL A 55 -3.89 -23.80 -4.29
CA VAL A 55 -4.21 -22.44 -3.91
C VAL A 55 -2.99 -21.57 -4.21
N GLU A 56 -3.16 -20.67 -5.16
CA GLU A 56 -2.12 -19.68 -5.52
C GLU A 56 -1.52 -19.04 -4.25
N PRO A 57 -0.17 -18.95 -4.14
CA PRO A 57 0.50 -18.38 -2.95
C PRO A 57 0.09 -16.94 -2.62
N PHE A 58 -0.63 -16.29 -3.52
CA PHE A 58 -1.11 -14.92 -3.41
C PHE A 58 -2.63 -14.81 -3.21
N ALA A 59 -3.31 -15.93 -2.99
CA ALA A 59 -4.74 -15.89 -2.68
C ALA A 59 -4.90 -15.58 -1.18
N PRO A 60 -5.47 -14.45 -0.80
CA PRO A 60 -5.85 -14.19 0.57
C PRO A 60 -6.98 -15.11 1.00
N PRO A 61 -7.21 -15.30 2.31
CA PRO A 61 -8.33 -16.09 2.79
C PRO A 61 -9.63 -15.63 2.10
N SER A 62 -10.35 -16.57 1.52
CA SER A 62 -11.43 -16.36 0.56
C SER A 62 -12.60 -15.50 1.08
N GLU A 63 -12.73 -15.35 2.38
CA GLU A 63 -13.89 -14.71 3.01
C GLU A 63 -13.80 -13.17 3.11
N ALA A 64 -12.61 -12.59 3.08
CA ALA A 64 -12.39 -11.15 3.22
C ALA A 64 -12.06 -10.42 1.90
N TRP A 65 -12.02 -11.15 0.77
CA TRP A 65 -11.53 -10.60 -0.49
C TRP A 65 -12.56 -9.77 -1.22
N ARG A 66 -12.25 -8.48 -1.42
CA ARG A 66 -13.08 -7.58 -2.22
C ARG A 66 -12.41 -7.27 -3.56
N ARG A 67 -13.16 -7.37 -4.63
CA ARG A 67 -12.71 -6.99 -5.96
C ARG A 67 -12.99 -5.51 -6.22
N VAL A 68 -12.14 -4.90 -7.04
CA VAL A 68 -12.37 -3.54 -7.52
C VAL A 68 -13.61 -3.48 -8.45
N SER A 69 -14.17 -2.29 -8.61
CA SER A 69 -15.39 -2.11 -9.41
C SER A 69 -15.19 -2.53 -10.86
N PRO A 70 -16.12 -3.32 -11.45
CA PRO A 70 -16.08 -3.68 -12.88
C PRO A 70 -16.16 -2.48 -13.82
N LYS A 71 -16.75 -1.33 -13.36
CA LYS A 71 -16.79 -0.07 -14.11
C LYS A 71 -15.39 0.46 -14.44
N LEU A 72 -14.37 0.10 -13.65
CA LEU A 72 -12.98 0.46 -13.93
C LEU A 72 -12.50 -0.10 -15.28
N THR A 73 -13.03 -1.24 -15.72
CA THR A 73 -12.72 -1.81 -17.05
C THR A 73 -13.12 -0.84 -18.16
N THR A 74 -14.32 -0.26 -18.06
CA THR A 74 -14.82 0.72 -19.04
C THR A 74 -13.95 1.98 -19.04
N VAL A 75 -13.61 2.51 -17.85
CA VAL A 75 -12.73 3.68 -17.74
C VAL A 75 -11.36 3.41 -18.37
N LYS A 76 -10.75 2.24 -18.09
CA LYS A 76 -9.47 1.84 -18.69
C LYS A 76 -9.55 1.67 -20.20
N ARG A 77 -10.66 1.15 -20.73
CA ARG A 77 -10.91 1.04 -22.17
C ARG A 77 -11.03 2.41 -22.83
N ILE A 78 -11.84 3.30 -22.27
CA ILE A 78 -12.02 4.66 -22.80
C ILE A 78 -10.68 5.41 -22.77
N SER A 79 -9.99 5.40 -21.64
CA SER A 79 -8.66 6.04 -21.52
C SER A 79 -7.67 5.48 -22.55
N SER A 80 -7.64 4.16 -22.73
CA SER A 80 -6.78 3.53 -23.73
C SER A 80 -7.14 3.92 -25.16
N SER A 81 -8.45 4.06 -25.48
CA SER A 81 -8.92 4.47 -26.80
C SER A 81 -8.52 5.91 -27.09
N ILE A 82 -8.70 6.81 -26.13
CA ILE A 82 -8.30 8.21 -26.26
C ILE A 82 -6.79 8.31 -26.54
N TRP A 83 -5.95 7.63 -25.74
CA TRP A 83 -4.51 7.65 -25.95
C TRP A 83 -4.08 7.03 -27.28
N SER A 84 -4.70 5.91 -27.69
CA SER A 84 -4.41 5.31 -28.99
C SER A 84 -4.77 6.25 -30.12
N PHE A 85 -5.93 6.91 -30.04
CA PHE A 85 -6.35 7.88 -31.05
C PHE A 85 -5.37 9.08 -31.14
N ILE A 86 -5.00 9.66 -30.00
CA ILE A 86 -4.10 10.82 -29.95
C ILE A 86 -2.71 10.50 -30.51
N VAL A 87 -2.20 9.27 -30.30
CA VAL A 87 -0.85 8.90 -30.73
C VAL A 87 -0.82 8.41 -32.18
N PHE A 88 -1.71 7.48 -32.53
CA PHE A 88 -1.61 6.80 -33.82
C PHE A 88 -2.23 7.57 -35.00
N VAL A 89 -3.31 8.30 -34.78
CA VAL A 89 -4.00 8.98 -35.87
C VAL A 89 -3.22 10.21 -36.40
N PRO A 90 -2.75 11.15 -35.57
CA PRO A 90 -2.00 12.28 -36.08
C PRO A 90 -0.69 11.86 -36.76
N ALA A 91 0.02 10.88 -36.18
CA ALA A 91 1.27 10.38 -36.77
C ALA A 91 1.02 9.76 -38.16
N ALA A 92 -0.05 9.00 -38.33
CA ALA A 92 -0.40 8.39 -39.60
C ALA A 92 -0.81 9.47 -40.65
N LEU A 93 -1.56 10.48 -40.21
CA LEU A 93 -1.96 11.60 -41.09
C LEU A 93 -0.74 12.44 -41.55
N ILE A 94 0.19 12.70 -40.62
CA ILE A 94 1.43 13.41 -40.97
C ILE A 94 2.21 12.60 -42.02
N LEU A 95 2.42 11.32 -41.81
CA LEU A 95 3.11 10.45 -42.76
C LEU A 95 2.39 10.41 -44.12
N TRP A 96 1.06 10.43 -44.13
CA TRP A 96 0.28 10.35 -45.35
C TRP A 96 0.27 11.65 -46.16
N PHE A 97 0.17 12.80 -45.50
CA PHE A 97 0.02 14.10 -46.17
C PHE A 97 1.36 14.82 -46.40
N VAL A 98 2.35 14.60 -45.54
CA VAL A 98 3.65 15.30 -45.63
C VAL A 98 4.61 14.58 -46.57
N VAL A 99 4.54 13.23 -46.61
CA VAL A 99 5.42 12.44 -47.49
C VAL A 99 4.90 12.45 -48.93
N PRO A 100 5.76 12.79 -49.93
CA PRO A 100 5.38 12.75 -51.33
C PRO A 100 4.82 11.38 -51.79
N PRO A 101 3.90 11.38 -52.78
CA PRO A 101 3.27 10.12 -53.25
C PRO A 101 4.27 9.12 -53.83
N GLU A 102 5.36 9.61 -54.37
CA GLU A 102 6.40 8.79 -55.01
C GLU A 102 7.27 8.05 -54.00
N GLU A 103 7.32 8.51 -52.76
CA GLU A 103 8.17 7.92 -51.74
C GLU A 103 7.51 6.66 -51.15
N PRO A 104 8.22 5.51 -51.12
CA PRO A 104 7.68 4.28 -50.55
C PRO A 104 7.36 4.40 -49.05
N VAL A 105 8.01 5.32 -48.33
CA VAL A 105 7.78 5.62 -46.92
C VAL A 105 6.33 6.09 -46.65
N ARG A 106 5.61 6.59 -47.63
CA ARG A 106 4.19 6.95 -47.50
C ARG A 106 3.33 5.80 -46.97
N TRP A 107 3.65 4.56 -47.37
CA TRP A 107 2.92 3.38 -46.92
C TRP A 107 3.17 3.05 -45.41
N ALA A 108 4.15 3.70 -44.79
CA ALA A 108 4.32 3.65 -43.34
C ALA A 108 3.12 4.23 -42.57
N GLY A 109 2.39 5.19 -43.16
CA GLY A 109 1.19 5.76 -42.52
C GLY A 109 0.08 4.75 -42.28
N PRO A 110 -0.43 4.08 -43.34
CA PRO A 110 -1.38 2.96 -43.16
C PRO A 110 -0.85 1.81 -42.28
N ALA A 111 0.43 1.45 -42.42
CA ALA A 111 1.06 0.44 -41.58
C ALA A 111 1.06 0.84 -40.10
N TRP A 112 1.34 2.10 -39.79
CA TRP A 112 1.29 2.66 -38.45
C TRP A 112 -0.12 2.64 -37.86
N LEU A 113 -1.14 2.95 -38.66
CA LEU A 113 -2.54 2.84 -38.28
C LEU A 113 -2.93 1.39 -37.97
N ALA A 114 -2.53 0.45 -38.82
CA ALA A 114 -2.80 -0.97 -38.60
C ALA A 114 -2.16 -1.46 -37.27
N LEU A 115 -0.92 -1.05 -37.00
CA LEU A 115 -0.26 -1.32 -35.73
C LEU A 115 -1.03 -0.70 -34.55
N GLY A 116 -1.51 0.54 -34.69
CA GLY A 116 -2.31 1.22 -33.69
C GLY A 116 -3.64 0.50 -33.37
N VAL A 117 -4.32 0.01 -34.39
CA VAL A 117 -5.55 -0.77 -34.24
C VAL A 117 -5.25 -2.10 -33.54
N ALA A 118 -4.21 -2.81 -33.95
CA ALA A 118 -3.79 -4.06 -33.30
C ALA A 118 -3.46 -3.85 -31.83
N TRP A 119 -2.70 -2.81 -31.51
CA TRP A 119 -2.38 -2.40 -30.16
C TRP A 119 -3.62 -2.05 -29.33
N TRP A 120 -4.56 -1.29 -29.90
CA TRP A 120 -5.81 -0.90 -29.27
C TRP A 120 -6.68 -2.13 -28.95
N VAL A 121 -6.86 -3.05 -29.92
CA VAL A 121 -7.60 -4.30 -29.74
C VAL A 121 -6.99 -5.14 -28.62
N TRP A 122 -5.67 -5.31 -28.64
CA TRP A 122 -4.96 -6.04 -27.59
C TRP A 122 -5.17 -5.42 -26.19
N ARG A 123 -5.07 -4.09 -26.09
CA ARG A 123 -5.33 -3.39 -24.82
C ARG A 123 -6.79 -3.48 -24.38
N TRP A 124 -7.71 -3.49 -25.31
CA TRP A 124 -9.14 -3.64 -25.04
C TRP A 124 -9.45 -4.95 -24.33
N PHE A 125 -8.96 -6.08 -24.84
CA PHE A 125 -9.14 -7.39 -24.22
C PHE A 125 -8.35 -7.51 -22.90
N ARG A 126 -7.15 -6.98 -22.87
CA ARG A 126 -6.31 -6.99 -21.68
C ARG A 126 -6.91 -6.20 -20.50
N ALA A 127 -7.65 -5.11 -20.75
CA ALA A 127 -8.22 -4.27 -19.69
C ALA A 127 -9.13 -5.06 -18.74
N LYS A 128 -9.95 -5.97 -19.24
CA LYS A 128 -10.82 -6.83 -18.43
C LYS A 128 -10.00 -7.75 -17.50
N ARG A 129 -8.97 -8.38 -18.06
CA ARG A 129 -8.08 -9.27 -17.29
C ARG A 129 -7.31 -8.50 -16.21
N LEU A 130 -6.83 -7.32 -16.55
CA LEU A 130 -6.10 -6.47 -15.63
C LEU A 130 -6.96 -6.02 -14.46
N VAL A 131 -8.20 -5.61 -14.69
CA VAL A 131 -9.11 -5.19 -13.63
C VAL A 131 -9.51 -6.38 -12.75
N ALA A 132 -9.69 -7.56 -13.34
CA ALA A 132 -10.02 -8.78 -12.59
C ALA A 132 -8.86 -9.26 -11.68
N SER A 133 -7.62 -8.83 -11.95
CA SER A 133 -6.46 -9.19 -11.12
C SER A 133 -6.28 -8.29 -9.90
N TYR A 134 -6.99 -7.15 -9.84
CA TYR A 134 -6.95 -6.29 -8.67
C TYR A 134 -7.95 -6.74 -7.62
N GLY A 135 -7.49 -6.75 -6.38
CA GLY A 135 -8.33 -6.98 -5.25
C GLY A 135 -7.68 -6.47 -3.97
N TRP A 136 -8.45 -6.39 -2.92
CA TRP A 136 -7.99 -5.99 -1.61
C TRP A 136 -8.74 -6.73 -0.50
N ALA A 137 -8.08 -6.91 0.63
CA ALA A 137 -8.67 -7.53 1.81
C ALA A 137 -8.23 -6.78 3.06
N ARG A 138 -9.16 -6.52 3.94
CA ARG A 138 -8.89 -5.96 5.26
C ARG A 138 -8.70 -7.10 6.25
N ARG A 139 -7.65 -7.02 7.04
CA ARG A 139 -7.41 -7.82 8.25
C ARG A 139 -7.49 -6.91 9.49
N ASP A 140 -7.36 -7.49 10.66
CA ASP A 140 -7.47 -6.76 11.92
C ASP A 140 -6.37 -5.69 12.08
N LYS A 141 -5.14 -5.97 11.62
CA LYS A 141 -3.97 -5.10 11.81
C LYS A 141 -3.34 -4.62 10.50
N ASP A 142 -3.76 -5.14 9.37
CA ASP A 142 -3.16 -4.85 8.08
C ASP A 142 -4.18 -4.81 6.94
N LEU A 143 -3.78 -4.15 5.85
CA LEU A 143 -4.50 -4.12 4.59
C LEU A 143 -3.68 -4.87 3.53
N CYS A 144 -4.27 -5.90 2.95
CA CYS A 144 -3.68 -6.66 1.86
C CYS A 144 -4.20 -6.14 0.52
N ILE A 145 -3.29 -5.84 -0.41
CA ILE A 145 -3.62 -5.40 -1.77
C ILE A 145 -2.93 -6.33 -2.74
N VAL A 146 -3.69 -6.91 -3.67
CA VAL A 146 -3.13 -7.72 -4.75
C VAL A 146 -3.41 -7.03 -6.07
N GLY A 147 -2.42 -7.01 -6.93
CA GLY A 147 -2.54 -6.49 -8.28
C GLY A 147 -1.52 -7.10 -9.22
N GLY A 148 -1.77 -6.94 -10.51
CA GLY A 148 -0.86 -7.36 -11.55
C GLY A 148 -1.35 -8.53 -12.38
N LEU A 149 -1.05 -8.46 -13.69
CA LEU A 149 -1.51 -9.47 -14.65
C LEU A 149 -0.43 -10.52 -14.97
N TRP A 150 0.81 -10.06 -15.16
CA TRP A 150 1.97 -10.90 -15.49
C TRP A 150 2.83 -11.15 -14.25
N PHE A 151 3.04 -10.10 -13.49
CA PHE A 151 3.68 -10.16 -12.18
C PHE A 151 2.60 -9.81 -11.15
N ARG A 152 2.30 -10.77 -10.30
CA ARG A 152 1.36 -10.57 -9.19
C ARG A 152 2.15 -10.07 -8.00
N ASN A 153 1.75 -8.92 -7.51
CA ASN A 153 2.31 -8.33 -6.30
C ASN A 153 1.25 -8.40 -5.20
N LEU A 154 1.65 -8.91 -4.06
CA LEU A 154 0.88 -8.82 -2.83
C LEU A 154 1.57 -7.78 -1.94
N GLU A 155 0.89 -6.70 -1.66
CA GLU A 155 1.33 -5.68 -0.72
C GLU A 155 0.53 -5.81 0.56
N VAL A 156 1.23 -5.95 1.68
CA VAL A 156 0.64 -5.99 3.02
C VAL A 156 1.08 -4.73 3.75
N VAL A 157 0.13 -3.86 4.04
CA VAL A 157 0.38 -2.56 4.67
C VAL A 157 -0.22 -2.54 6.07
N PRO A 158 0.61 -2.59 7.15
CA PRO A 158 0.14 -2.48 8.53
C PRO A 158 -0.42 -1.09 8.81
N PHE A 159 -1.55 -1.00 9.52
CA PHE A 159 -2.20 0.29 9.84
C PHE A 159 -1.29 1.21 10.64
N GLY A 160 -0.53 0.71 11.62
CA GLY A 160 0.40 1.50 12.42
C GLY A 160 1.62 2.08 11.67
N ARG A 161 1.82 1.73 10.39
CA ARG A 161 2.89 2.29 9.54
C ARG A 161 2.39 3.23 8.45
N MET A 162 1.09 3.44 8.37
CA MET A 162 0.48 4.34 7.39
C MET A 162 0.68 5.79 7.83
N GLN A 163 1.15 6.64 6.90
CA GLN A 163 1.34 8.06 7.16
C GLN A 163 0.25 8.91 6.51
N VAL A 164 -0.13 8.56 5.29
CA VAL A 164 -1.09 9.35 4.52
C VAL A 164 -1.96 8.41 3.68
N VAL A 165 -3.26 8.63 3.72
CA VAL A 165 -4.22 8.00 2.80
C VAL A 165 -4.71 9.05 1.83
N LYS A 166 -4.38 8.89 0.54
CA LYS A 166 -4.82 9.78 -0.53
C LYS A 166 -5.97 9.17 -1.29
N VAL A 167 -7.04 9.92 -1.46
CA VAL A 167 -8.15 9.56 -2.35
C VAL A 167 -8.11 10.47 -3.56
N SER A 168 -7.93 9.91 -4.74
CA SER A 168 -7.84 10.66 -5.98
C SER A 168 -8.88 10.18 -7.00
N SER A 169 -9.45 11.12 -7.76
CA SER A 169 -10.40 10.80 -8.80
C SER A 169 -10.20 11.75 -9.99
N GLY A 170 -9.70 11.18 -11.09
CA GLY A 170 -9.57 11.92 -12.35
C GLY A 170 -10.92 12.12 -13.06
N PRO A 171 -10.98 12.91 -14.15
CA PRO A 171 -12.24 13.24 -14.84
C PRO A 171 -13.05 12.00 -15.26
N LEU A 172 -12.39 11.00 -15.84
CA LEU A 172 -13.03 9.77 -16.27
C LEU A 172 -13.50 8.92 -15.07
N LEU A 173 -12.68 8.80 -14.04
CA LEU A 173 -13.08 8.06 -12.83
C LEU A 173 -14.27 8.72 -12.16
N ARG A 174 -14.28 10.05 -12.07
CA ARG A 174 -15.37 10.83 -11.48
C ARG A 174 -16.68 10.66 -12.24
N ALA A 175 -16.63 10.65 -13.60
CA ALA A 175 -17.81 10.42 -14.44
C ALA A 175 -18.46 9.04 -14.18
N TYR A 176 -17.67 8.04 -13.74
CA TYR A 176 -18.16 6.72 -13.40
C TYR A 176 -18.35 6.50 -11.89
N GLY A 177 -18.21 7.55 -11.08
CA GLY A 177 -18.35 7.49 -9.63
C GLY A 177 -17.26 6.68 -8.94
N LEU A 178 -16.04 6.65 -9.52
CA LEU A 178 -14.90 5.88 -9.03
C LEU A 178 -13.81 6.78 -8.48
N ALA A 179 -13.04 6.24 -7.54
CA ALA A 179 -11.85 6.87 -6.99
C ALA A 179 -10.73 5.81 -6.79
N ASN A 180 -9.50 6.28 -6.74
CA ASN A 180 -8.34 5.48 -6.36
C ASN A 180 -7.99 5.83 -4.92
N VAL A 181 -7.65 4.82 -4.14
CA VAL A 181 -7.10 4.99 -2.79
C VAL A 181 -5.63 4.63 -2.84
N GLU A 182 -4.77 5.56 -2.47
CA GLU A 182 -3.33 5.39 -2.39
C GLU A 182 -2.89 5.48 -0.93
N LEU A 183 -2.17 4.48 -0.48
CA LEU A 183 -1.63 4.35 0.86
C LEU A 183 -0.15 4.70 0.83
N VAL A 184 0.24 5.71 1.57
CA VAL A 184 1.64 6.12 1.68
C VAL A 184 2.16 5.73 3.05
N THR A 185 3.25 4.97 3.07
CA THR A 185 3.94 4.58 4.30
C THR A 185 5.26 5.34 4.46
N ALA A 186 5.86 5.28 5.65
CA ALA A 186 7.18 5.88 5.90
C ALA A 186 8.30 5.29 5.03
N ALA A 187 8.16 4.04 4.60
CA ALA A 187 9.05 3.43 3.63
C ALA A 187 8.55 3.77 2.22
N ALA A 188 9.22 4.68 1.51
CA ALA A 188 8.87 5.11 0.15
C ALA A 188 8.70 3.97 -0.88
N ALA A 189 9.14 2.76 -0.54
CA ALA A 189 9.03 1.56 -1.38
C ALA A 189 7.68 0.83 -1.25
N THR A 190 6.82 1.20 -0.29
CA THR A 190 5.58 0.46 -0.01
C THR A 190 4.37 1.40 -0.14
N ASN A 191 4.06 1.76 -1.37
CA ASN A 191 2.86 2.55 -1.68
C ASN A 191 1.79 1.63 -2.27
N GLY A 192 0.84 1.20 -1.45
CA GLY A 192 -0.30 0.41 -1.91
C GLY A 192 -1.31 1.27 -2.67
N ILE A 193 -1.73 0.84 -3.86
CA ILE A 193 -2.77 1.54 -4.63
C ILE A 193 -3.93 0.59 -4.89
N ILE A 194 -5.13 0.99 -4.44
CA ILE A 194 -6.38 0.31 -4.75
C ILE A 194 -7.10 1.15 -5.83
N PRO A 195 -7.08 0.72 -7.09
CA PRO A 195 -7.69 1.49 -8.16
C PRO A 195 -9.19 1.22 -8.27
N GLY A 196 -9.96 2.27 -8.59
CA GLY A 196 -11.34 2.13 -9.08
C GLY A 196 -12.35 1.59 -8.07
N LEU A 197 -12.24 2.01 -6.81
CA LEU A 197 -13.31 1.83 -5.83
C LEU A 197 -14.49 2.79 -6.11
N PRO A 198 -15.73 2.42 -5.77
CA PRO A 198 -16.81 3.39 -5.67
C PRO A 198 -16.41 4.55 -4.76
N ALA A 199 -16.76 5.78 -5.13
CA ALA A 199 -16.30 6.98 -4.41
C ALA A 199 -16.71 6.98 -2.93
N ASP A 200 -17.89 6.44 -2.61
CA ASP A 200 -18.39 6.34 -1.23
C ASP A 200 -17.62 5.27 -0.44
N GLU A 201 -17.31 4.13 -1.07
CA GLU A 201 -16.49 3.07 -0.47
C GLU A 201 -15.05 3.55 -0.25
N ALA A 202 -14.50 4.34 -1.17
CA ALA A 202 -13.16 4.93 -1.05
C ALA A 202 -13.07 5.91 0.14
N LYS A 203 -14.13 6.71 0.37
CA LYS A 203 -14.22 7.60 1.53
C LYS A 203 -14.34 6.81 2.84
N ALA A 204 -15.25 5.85 2.88
CA ALA A 204 -15.46 5.01 4.06
C ALA A 204 -14.19 4.23 4.42
N LEU A 205 -13.47 3.71 3.41
CA LEU A 205 -12.19 3.02 3.62
C LEU A 205 -11.12 3.97 4.16
N ARG A 206 -11.02 5.19 3.62
CA ARG A 206 -10.10 6.22 4.13
C ARG A 206 -10.36 6.53 5.60
N ASP A 207 -11.63 6.82 5.95
CA ASP A 207 -12.00 7.23 7.31
C ASP A 207 -11.73 6.09 8.31
N LEU A 208 -12.04 4.86 7.91
CA LEU A 208 -11.73 3.67 8.69
C LEU A 208 -10.22 3.46 8.91
N ILE A 209 -9.40 3.66 7.87
CA ILE A 209 -7.94 3.49 7.99
C ILE A 209 -7.36 4.55 8.93
N ILE A 210 -7.85 5.79 8.85
CA ILE A 210 -7.42 6.87 9.74
C ILE A 210 -7.75 6.50 11.20
N GLU A 211 -8.98 6.07 11.47
CA GLU A 211 -9.41 5.64 12.81
C GLU A 211 -8.53 4.51 13.37
N LEU A 212 -8.21 3.51 12.55
CA LEU A 212 -7.38 2.38 12.97
C LEU A 212 -5.92 2.79 13.18
N SER A 213 -5.38 3.67 12.34
CA SER A 213 -4.01 4.17 12.49
C SER A 213 -3.84 5.02 13.76
N ASP A 214 -4.84 5.82 14.11
CA ASP A 214 -4.85 6.63 15.32
C ASP A 214 -4.98 5.75 16.58
N ALA A 215 -5.79 4.70 16.51
CA ALA A 215 -5.95 3.75 17.62
C ALA A 215 -4.66 2.97 17.91
N GLU A 216 -3.92 2.55 16.89
CA GLU A 216 -2.61 1.89 17.07
C GLU A 216 -1.50 2.87 17.47
N GLY A 217 -1.53 4.12 16.98
CA GLY A 217 -0.58 5.17 17.34
C GLY A 217 -0.73 5.69 18.77
N SER A 218 -1.93 5.59 19.35
CA SER A 218 -2.21 6.02 20.74
C SER A 218 -1.96 4.92 21.77
N GLY A 219 -1.64 3.72 21.36
CA GLY A 219 -1.38 2.55 22.23
C GLY A 219 0.07 2.40 22.70
N LEU A 220 0.94 3.41 22.52
CA LEU A 220 2.32 3.45 22.97
C LEU A 220 2.46 4.33 24.22
#